data_4a168acccac6625e1fdbb71602c2ab52
#
_entry.id   4a168acccac6625e1fdbb71602c2ab52
#
_cell.length_a   1.000
_cell.length_b   1.000
_cell.length_c   1.000
_cell.angle_alpha   90.00
_cell.angle_beta   90.00
_cell.angle_gamma   90.00
#
_symmetry.space_group_name_H-M   'P 1'
#
loop_
_entity.id
_entity.type
_entity.pdbx_description
1 polymer ?
#
loop_
_entity_poly.entity_id
_entity_poly.type
_entity_poly.pdbx_seq_one_letter_code
_entity_poly.pdbx_strand_id
1 'polypeptide(L)'
;DREYPENNLNIIQLQNPLNDDLKTQIMSLDGVESIDEKHTVLAEAENVVLETQRTEVGGISENDLLSLNKSLKRGTLDYDELVHSNGIIFTWDILFEQYGFEIGDTIQLALYDGNKKIPFTGTLMASTNSSDDTFLIADEVLQQLITETNPASAIYITVQPEKFESVKAQIDTLQQENTRFMFKSYDEELGIAKQLIRTIQYTIYGLLIVIGIIGYISLINTMITSILVRKKELGILQAIGLSDKQLRQMIHREGLFFTFGTLALSLTIGNGLGYLLVRIIINTQILTISQYEYPITQTLVLIVAVVIGQIAITVFVNRYIHKQSLVERMRD
;
A
#
# COMPACT_ATOMS: atom_id res chain seq x y z
N ASP A 1 7.15 -1.34 -5.46
CA ASP A 1 8.09 -1.94 -6.43
C ASP A 1 7.73 -1.46 -7.83
N ARG A 2 7.74 -0.13 -8.01
CA ARG A 2 7.55 0.50 -9.31
C ARG A 2 8.90 0.64 -9.96
N GLU A 3 9.03 0.20 -11.20
CA GLU A 3 9.93 0.60 -12.30
C GLU A 3 11.38 1.05 -12.02
N TYR A 4 11.85 1.10 -10.78
CA TYR A 4 13.22 1.48 -10.48
C TYR A 4 14.01 0.25 -10.05
N PRO A 5 15.16 -0.02 -10.64
CA PRO A 5 16.02 -1.08 -10.17
C PRO A 5 16.33 -0.86 -8.69
N GLU A 6 16.20 -1.93 -7.88
CA GLU A 6 16.30 -1.94 -6.40
C GLU A 6 17.55 -1.23 -5.82
N ASN A 7 18.48 -0.83 -6.67
CA ASN A 7 19.76 -0.20 -6.31
C ASN A 7 19.91 1.28 -6.75
N ASN A 8 18.88 1.92 -7.33
CA ASN A 8 19.01 3.28 -7.86
C ASN A 8 18.19 4.30 -7.05
N LEU A 9 18.59 4.51 -5.79
CA LEU A 9 18.00 5.51 -4.88
C LEU A 9 18.25 6.96 -5.31
N ASN A 10 18.99 7.19 -6.41
CA ASN A 10 19.51 8.50 -6.82
C ASN A 10 18.95 8.97 -8.17
N ILE A 11 17.73 8.58 -8.51
CA ILE A 11 17.07 9.05 -9.72
C ILE A 11 16.28 10.31 -9.43
N ILE A 12 16.53 11.34 -10.20
CA ILE A 12 15.79 12.59 -10.24
C ILE A 12 14.92 12.55 -11.49
N GLN A 13 13.60 12.60 -11.33
CA GLN A 13 12.65 12.60 -12.44
C GLN A 13 12.24 14.02 -12.78
N LEU A 14 12.32 14.38 -14.05
CA LEU A 14 11.81 15.62 -14.58
C LEU A 14 10.59 15.33 -15.46
N GLN A 15 9.49 15.99 -15.19
CA GLN A 15 8.26 15.89 -15.98
C GLN A 15 8.13 17.11 -16.90
N ASN A 16 7.56 16.92 -18.07
CA ASN A 16 7.42 17.82 -19.22
C ASN A 16 8.65 17.80 -20.17
N PRO A 17 8.40 17.95 -21.48
CA PRO A 17 9.46 17.89 -22.46
C PRO A 17 10.47 19.02 -22.22
N LEU A 18 11.72 18.62 -22.04
CA LEU A 18 12.84 19.53 -21.94
C LEU A 18 13.37 19.85 -23.34
N ASN A 19 13.78 21.09 -23.54
CA ASN A 19 14.55 21.43 -24.73
C ASN A 19 15.97 20.84 -24.61
N ASP A 20 16.64 20.64 -25.75
CA ASP A 20 17.96 20.02 -25.79
C ASP A 20 19.03 20.85 -25.06
N ASP A 21 18.85 22.17 -24.97
CA ASP A 21 19.76 23.04 -24.22
C ASP A 21 19.72 22.71 -22.73
N LEU A 22 18.55 22.49 -22.16
CA LEU A 22 18.42 22.15 -20.76
C LEU A 22 18.92 20.74 -20.45
N LYS A 23 18.67 19.78 -21.35
CA LYS A 23 19.25 18.42 -21.25
C LYS A 23 20.80 18.49 -21.24
N THR A 24 21.38 19.25 -22.13
CA THR A 24 22.85 19.45 -22.21
C THR A 24 23.37 20.10 -20.93
N GLN A 25 22.64 21.07 -20.39
CA GLN A 25 23.00 21.74 -19.15
C GLN A 25 22.98 20.76 -17.97
N ILE A 26 21.92 19.91 -17.84
CA ILE A 26 21.82 18.90 -16.79
C ILE A 26 22.92 17.85 -16.91
N MET A 27 23.21 17.37 -18.13
CA MET A 27 24.31 16.43 -18.36
C MET A 27 25.69 16.99 -17.99
N SER A 28 25.85 18.31 -18.03
CA SER A 28 27.11 18.97 -17.66
C SER A 28 27.31 19.13 -16.16
N LEU A 29 26.28 18.83 -15.32
CA LEU A 29 26.39 18.93 -13.88
C LEU A 29 27.32 17.84 -13.32
N ASP A 30 28.23 18.27 -12.44
CA ASP A 30 29.18 17.35 -11.81
C ASP A 30 28.46 16.37 -10.87
N GLY A 31 28.48 15.10 -11.25
CA GLY A 31 27.81 14.00 -10.50
C GLY A 31 26.65 13.37 -11.25
N VAL A 32 26.22 13.89 -12.40
CA VAL A 32 25.26 13.22 -13.28
C VAL A 32 25.98 12.12 -14.07
N GLU A 33 25.46 10.89 -14.00
CA GLU A 33 26.02 9.72 -14.69
C GLU A 33 25.31 9.45 -16.01
N SER A 34 23.98 9.46 -16.01
CA SER A 34 23.17 9.24 -17.21
C SER A 34 21.87 10.02 -17.16
N ILE A 35 21.29 10.23 -18.34
CA ILE A 35 19.93 10.71 -18.54
C ILE A 35 19.20 9.71 -19.41
N ASP A 36 18.08 9.19 -18.92
CA ASP A 36 17.19 8.29 -19.63
C ASP A 36 15.86 9.01 -19.89
N GLU A 37 15.37 8.97 -21.12
CA GLU A 37 14.13 9.65 -21.51
C GLU A 37 12.97 8.65 -21.53
N LYS A 38 11.85 9.03 -20.91
CA LYS A 38 10.59 8.29 -21.03
C LYS A 38 9.71 9.02 -22.06
N HIS A 39 9.32 8.31 -23.07
CA HIS A 39 8.42 8.79 -24.11
C HIS A 39 6.98 8.33 -23.82
N THR A 40 6.05 9.26 -23.78
CA THR A 40 4.62 8.97 -23.60
C THR A 40 3.81 9.90 -24.46
N VAL A 41 2.79 9.37 -25.11
CA VAL A 41 1.84 10.14 -25.92
C VAL A 41 0.42 9.82 -25.54
N LEU A 42 -0.47 10.80 -25.71
CA LEU A 42 -1.89 10.57 -25.59
C LEU A 42 -2.38 9.76 -26.80
N ALA A 43 -3.33 8.88 -26.58
CA ALA A 43 -3.97 8.08 -27.61
C ALA A 43 -5.46 7.92 -27.34
N GLU A 44 -6.19 7.48 -28.36
CA GLU A 44 -7.56 6.96 -28.24
C GLU A 44 -7.56 5.50 -28.71
N ALA A 45 -8.16 4.62 -27.92
CA ALA A 45 -8.41 3.25 -28.35
C ALA A 45 -9.65 3.23 -29.22
N GLU A 46 -9.53 2.73 -30.47
CA GLU A 46 -10.63 2.81 -31.44
C GLU A 46 -11.52 1.56 -31.44
N ASN A 47 -10.95 0.40 -31.17
CA ASN A 47 -11.68 -0.88 -31.21
C ASN A 47 -11.93 -1.50 -29.84
N VAL A 48 -11.59 -0.81 -28.76
CA VAL A 48 -11.77 -1.24 -27.37
C VAL A 48 -12.45 -0.13 -26.57
N VAL A 49 -13.42 -0.50 -25.73
CA VAL A 49 -14.08 0.46 -24.83
C VAL A 49 -13.35 0.46 -23.51
N LEU A 50 -12.53 1.49 -23.29
CA LEU A 50 -11.89 1.77 -22.03
C LEU A 50 -12.77 2.70 -21.16
N GLU A 51 -12.52 2.77 -19.85
CA GLU A 51 -13.24 3.69 -18.96
C GLU A 51 -13.07 5.16 -19.36
N THR A 52 -11.91 5.50 -19.93
CA THR A 52 -11.62 6.83 -20.48
C THR A 52 -11.42 6.73 -21.99
N GLN A 53 -11.98 7.65 -22.75
CA GLN A 53 -11.75 7.70 -24.20
C GLN A 53 -10.31 7.99 -24.56
N ARG A 54 -9.61 8.76 -23.70
CA ARG A 54 -8.19 9.08 -23.87
C ARG A 54 -7.37 8.20 -22.94
N THR A 55 -6.29 7.69 -23.47
CA THR A 55 -5.36 6.82 -22.79
C THR A 55 -3.93 7.28 -23.05
N GLU A 56 -2.99 6.75 -22.33
CA GLU A 56 -1.56 7.03 -22.49
C GLU A 56 -0.86 5.81 -23.05
N VAL A 57 0.01 6.05 -24.03
CA VAL A 57 0.87 5.04 -24.66
C VAL A 57 2.32 5.42 -24.39
N GLY A 58 3.02 4.59 -23.65
CA GLY A 58 4.44 4.76 -23.33
C GLY A 58 5.34 3.97 -24.26
N GLY A 59 6.53 4.52 -24.52
CA GLY A 59 7.64 3.80 -25.11
C GLY A 59 8.38 2.98 -24.04
N ILE A 60 8.75 1.73 -24.35
CA ILE A 60 9.56 0.90 -23.48
C ILE A 60 10.88 0.53 -24.18
N SER A 61 12.00 0.72 -23.51
CA SER A 61 13.32 0.29 -23.99
C SER A 61 13.56 -1.20 -23.72
N GLU A 62 14.55 -1.79 -24.40
CA GLU A 62 14.94 -3.19 -24.16
C GLU A 62 15.36 -3.43 -22.70
N ASN A 63 16.11 -2.49 -22.10
CA ASN A 63 16.55 -2.58 -20.72
C ASN A 63 15.37 -2.55 -19.73
N ASP A 64 14.38 -1.68 -19.97
CA ASP A 64 13.20 -1.56 -19.11
C ASP A 64 12.30 -2.78 -19.25
N LEU A 65 12.22 -3.39 -20.43
CA LEU A 65 11.47 -4.62 -20.66
C LEU A 65 11.98 -5.77 -19.79
N LEU A 66 13.30 -5.86 -19.54
CA LEU A 66 13.87 -6.87 -18.65
C LEU A 66 13.38 -6.70 -17.21
N SER A 67 13.22 -5.47 -16.75
CA SER A 67 12.68 -5.18 -15.41
C SER A 67 11.18 -5.46 -15.34
N LEU A 68 10.44 -5.16 -16.43
CA LEU A 68 9.01 -5.40 -16.56
C LEU A 68 8.66 -6.90 -16.48
N ASN A 69 9.57 -7.77 -16.85
CA ASN A 69 9.39 -9.22 -16.81
C ASN A 69 9.06 -9.76 -15.40
N LYS A 70 9.49 -9.06 -14.35
CA LYS A 70 9.16 -9.40 -12.94
C LYS A 70 7.66 -9.21 -12.63
N SER A 71 6.99 -8.33 -13.34
CA SER A 71 5.57 -7.99 -13.18
C SER A 71 4.66 -8.62 -14.24
N LEU A 72 5.21 -9.44 -15.13
CA LEU A 72 4.45 -10.14 -16.17
C LEU A 72 3.33 -11.01 -15.55
N LYS A 73 2.13 -10.87 -16.10
CA LYS A 73 0.94 -11.61 -15.69
C LYS A 73 0.48 -12.58 -16.77
N ARG A 74 0.47 -12.13 -18.03
CA ARG A 74 -0.01 -12.89 -19.17
C ARG A 74 0.89 -12.66 -20.38
N GLY A 75 0.98 -13.66 -21.26
CA GLY A 75 1.73 -13.55 -22.50
C GLY A 75 3.24 -13.70 -22.33
N THR A 76 3.98 -13.11 -23.26
CA THR A 76 5.46 -13.15 -23.31
C THR A 76 6.00 -11.75 -23.57
N LEU A 77 7.19 -11.48 -23.05
CA LEU A 77 7.92 -10.23 -23.28
C LEU A 77 9.21 -10.55 -24.05
N ASP A 78 9.23 -10.20 -25.32
CA ASP A 78 10.37 -10.29 -26.20
C ASP A 78 10.49 -8.97 -26.96
N TYR A 79 11.62 -8.28 -26.87
CA TYR A 79 11.79 -6.95 -27.44
C TYR A 79 11.81 -6.96 -28.96
N ASP A 80 12.49 -7.94 -29.55
CA ASP A 80 12.56 -8.08 -31.00
C ASP A 80 11.18 -8.34 -31.60
N GLU A 81 10.39 -9.18 -30.93
CA GLU A 81 9.00 -9.45 -31.33
C GLU A 81 8.12 -8.21 -31.13
N LEU A 82 8.31 -7.45 -30.03
CA LEU A 82 7.59 -6.19 -29.76
C LEU A 82 7.82 -5.16 -30.89
N VAL A 83 9.05 -5.02 -31.36
CA VAL A 83 9.41 -4.13 -32.47
C VAL A 83 8.82 -4.64 -33.81
N HIS A 84 9.06 -5.89 -34.15
CA HIS A 84 8.77 -6.40 -35.50
C HIS A 84 7.26 -6.66 -35.74
N SER A 85 6.51 -7.01 -34.71
CA SER A 85 5.08 -7.29 -34.82
C SER A 85 4.18 -6.12 -34.40
N ASN A 86 4.73 -4.93 -34.15
CA ASN A 86 4.01 -3.82 -33.51
C ASN A 86 3.33 -4.29 -32.22
N GLY A 87 4.07 -4.96 -31.35
CA GLY A 87 3.55 -5.52 -30.12
C GLY A 87 3.04 -4.44 -29.15
N ILE A 88 2.01 -4.78 -28.43
CA ILE A 88 1.42 -3.93 -27.38
C ILE A 88 1.44 -4.69 -26.07
N ILE A 89 1.83 -4.03 -25.01
CA ILE A 89 1.74 -4.53 -23.64
C ILE A 89 0.66 -3.73 -22.91
N PHE A 90 -0.30 -4.39 -22.30
CA PHE A 90 -1.31 -3.78 -21.45
C PHE A 90 -0.82 -3.77 -20.01
N THR A 91 -0.82 -2.62 -19.34
CA THR A 91 -0.16 -2.47 -18.06
C THR A 91 -1.06 -2.62 -16.85
N TRP A 92 -2.38 -2.76 -17.05
CA TRP A 92 -3.38 -2.86 -15.98
C TRP A 92 -4.08 -4.22 -16.02
N ASP A 93 -3.35 -5.31 -15.79
CA ASP A 93 -3.89 -6.70 -15.87
C ASP A 93 -5.14 -6.92 -15.03
N ILE A 94 -5.33 -6.16 -13.95
CA ILE A 94 -6.53 -6.18 -13.12
C ILE A 94 -7.81 -5.90 -13.92
N LEU A 95 -7.72 -5.10 -14.99
CA LEU A 95 -8.84 -4.76 -15.88
C LEU A 95 -8.89 -5.62 -17.14
N PHE A 96 -7.93 -6.53 -17.31
CA PHE A 96 -7.77 -7.34 -18.53
C PHE A 96 -9.04 -8.11 -18.90
N GLU A 97 -9.62 -8.80 -17.93
CA GLU A 97 -10.87 -9.58 -18.13
C GLU A 97 -12.10 -8.67 -18.24
N GLN A 98 -12.10 -7.53 -17.54
CA GLN A 98 -13.20 -6.56 -17.60
C GLN A 98 -13.33 -5.94 -18.99
N TYR A 99 -12.19 -5.68 -19.65
CA TYR A 99 -12.17 -5.18 -21.03
C TYR A 99 -12.33 -6.28 -22.09
N GLY A 100 -12.37 -7.55 -21.68
CA GLY A 100 -12.53 -8.70 -22.55
C GLY A 100 -11.32 -8.98 -23.44
N PHE A 101 -10.12 -8.62 -22.98
CA PHE A 101 -8.89 -8.85 -23.74
C PHE A 101 -8.47 -10.31 -23.74
N GLU A 102 -7.89 -10.72 -24.88
CA GLU A 102 -7.17 -11.98 -25.03
C GLU A 102 -5.76 -11.70 -25.61
N ILE A 103 -4.76 -12.49 -25.19
CA ILE A 103 -3.43 -12.39 -25.79
C ILE A 103 -3.51 -12.78 -27.26
N GLY A 104 -2.98 -11.94 -28.13
CA GLY A 104 -3.09 -12.04 -29.57
C GLY A 104 -4.16 -11.13 -30.20
N ASP A 105 -4.95 -10.42 -29.39
CA ASP A 105 -5.92 -9.46 -29.89
C ASP A 105 -5.23 -8.32 -30.65
N THR A 106 -5.92 -7.84 -31.68
CA THR A 106 -5.50 -6.65 -32.42
C THR A 106 -6.07 -5.42 -31.78
N ILE A 107 -5.21 -4.51 -31.30
CA ILE A 107 -5.57 -3.23 -30.71
C ILE A 107 -5.31 -2.10 -31.72
N GLN A 108 -6.31 -1.25 -31.90
CA GLN A 108 -6.22 -0.07 -32.78
C GLN A 108 -6.19 1.18 -31.90
N LEU A 109 -5.12 1.95 -32.06
CA LEU A 109 -4.86 3.18 -31.32
C LEU A 109 -4.72 4.35 -32.29
N ALA A 110 -5.29 5.50 -31.95
CA ALA A 110 -5.00 6.75 -32.62
C ALA A 110 -4.08 7.56 -31.71
N LEU A 111 -2.78 7.59 -32.03
CA LEU A 111 -1.76 8.33 -31.28
C LEU A 111 -1.83 9.82 -31.64
N TYR A 112 -1.69 10.70 -30.65
CA TYR A 112 -1.67 12.14 -30.87
C TYR A 112 -0.25 12.65 -31.04
N ASP A 113 0.04 13.23 -32.22
CA ASP A 113 1.23 14.01 -32.49
C ASP A 113 0.84 15.48 -32.72
N GLY A 114 0.84 16.23 -31.63
CA GLY A 114 0.26 17.57 -31.62
C GLY A 114 -1.25 17.54 -31.91
N ASN A 115 -1.65 18.11 -33.04
CA ASN A 115 -3.03 18.12 -33.50
C ASN A 115 -3.36 16.98 -34.50
N LYS A 116 -2.38 16.18 -34.87
CA LYS A 116 -2.58 15.04 -35.78
C LYS A 116 -2.88 13.76 -35.00
N LYS A 117 -3.72 12.92 -35.60
CA LYS A 117 -3.94 11.55 -35.15
C LYS A 117 -3.19 10.61 -36.09
N ILE A 118 -2.32 9.80 -35.53
CA ILE A 118 -1.55 8.79 -36.24
C ILE A 118 -2.14 7.43 -35.91
N PRO A 119 -2.70 6.72 -36.88
CA PRO A 119 -3.25 5.39 -36.63
C PRO A 119 -2.09 4.41 -36.34
N PHE A 120 -2.23 3.64 -35.30
CA PHE A 120 -1.34 2.56 -34.94
C PHE A 120 -2.17 1.30 -34.68
N THR A 121 -1.75 0.20 -35.27
CA THR A 121 -2.39 -1.10 -35.05
C THR A 121 -1.34 -2.09 -34.61
N GLY A 122 -1.56 -2.72 -33.48
CA GLY A 122 -0.63 -3.68 -32.90
C GLY A 122 -1.32 -4.90 -32.31
N THR A 123 -0.50 -5.88 -31.95
CA THR A 123 -0.95 -7.14 -31.33
C THR A 123 -0.70 -7.11 -29.83
N LEU A 124 -1.70 -7.43 -29.04
CA LEU A 124 -1.58 -7.54 -27.58
C LEU A 124 -0.75 -8.77 -27.21
N MET A 125 0.50 -8.56 -26.82
CA MET A 125 1.46 -9.64 -26.56
C MET A 125 1.53 -10.04 -25.09
N ALA A 126 1.33 -9.08 -24.19
CA ALA A 126 1.47 -9.32 -22.77
C ALA A 126 0.59 -8.39 -21.94
N SER A 127 0.39 -8.76 -20.67
CA SER A 127 -0.14 -7.86 -19.66
C SER A 127 0.69 -7.86 -18.38
N THR A 128 0.74 -6.69 -17.74
CA THR A 128 1.50 -6.46 -16.51
C THR A 128 0.67 -5.58 -15.55
N ASN A 129 1.17 -5.32 -14.33
CA ASN A 129 0.63 -4.32 -13.41
C ASN A 129 1.75 -3.40 -12.93
N SER A 130 2.36 -2.62 -13.81
CA SER A 130 3.62 -1.96 -13.47
C SER A 130 3.83 -0.55 -14.01
N SER A 131 2.96 -0.01 -14.84
CA SER A 131 3.18 1.31 -15.44
C SER A 131 1.99 2.25 -15.18
N ASP A 132 2.28 3.56 -15.20
CA ASP A 132 1.25 4.61 -15.17
C ASP A 132 0.59 4.75 -16.57
N ASP A 133 1.31 4.40 -17.66
CA ASP A 133 0.77 4.36 -19.02
C ASP A 133 -0.15 3.14 -19.18
N THR A 134 -1.23 3.27 -19.93
CA THR A 134 -2.20 2.16 -20.14
C THR A 134 -1.66 1.09 -21.08
N PHE A 135 -0.93 1.51 -22.09
CA PHE A 135 -0.30 0.62 -23.07
C PHE A 135 1.18 0.98 -23.22
N LEU A 136 2.01 -0.04 -23.45
CA LEU A 136 3.41 0.15 -23.82
C LEU A 136 3.64 -0.47 -25.19
N ILE A 137 4.46 0.23 -26.00
CA ILE A 137 5.00 -0.24 -27.28
C ILE A 137 6.51 -0.05 -27.27
N ALA A 138 7.22 -0.64 -28.21
CA ALA A 138 8.66 -0.41 -28.31
C ALA A 138 8.96 1.08 -28.51
N ASP A 139 9.90 1.61 -27.76
CA ASP A 139 10.23 3.04 -27.79
C ASP A 139 10.74 3.50 -29.16
N GLU A 140 11.48 2.67 -29.86
CA GLU A 140 11.91 2.92 -31.24
C GLU A 140 10.74 3.09 -32.20
N VAL A 141 9.69 2.31 -32.02
CA VAL A 141 8.46 2.40 -32.84
C VAL A 141 7.72 3.69 -32.52
N LEU A 142 7.60 4.03 -31.23
CA LEU A 142 6.93 5.26 -30.81
C LEU A 142 7.64 6.50 -31.37
N GLN A 143 8.96 6.59 -31.24
CA GLN A 143 9.76 7.71 -31.75
C GLN A 143 9.71 7.84 -33.28
N GLN A 144 9.58 6.75 -34.02
CA GLN A 144 9.40 6.79 -35.48
C GLN A 144 8.04 7.32 -35.90
N LEU A 145 7.00 7.08 -35.10
CA LEU A 145 5.63 7.53 -35.38
C LEU A 145 5.41 8.99 -35.01
N ILE A 146 5.99 9.44 -33.92
CA ILE A 146 5.79 10.80 -33.38
C ILE A 146 6.97 11.67 -33.85
N THR A 147 6.69 12.57 -34.77
CA THR A 147 7.73 13.37 -35.44
C THR A 147 7.56 14.88 -35.30
N GLU A 148 6.34 15.36 -35.02
CA GLU A 148 6.06 16.81 -34.90
C GLU A 148 6.21 17.30 -33.45
N THR A 149 5.97 16.43 -32.47
CA THR A 149 6.12 16.76 -31.05
C THR A 149 7.26 15.94 -30.43
N ASN A 150 7.88 16.49 -29.40
CA ASN A 150 8.80 15.69 -28.59
C ASN A 150 7.98 14.84 -27.63
N PRO A 151 7.93 13.50 -27.77
CA PRO A 151 7.14 12.64 -26.92
C PRO A 151 7.75 12.45 -25.51
N ALA A 152 8.96 12.95 -25.25
CA ALA A 152 9.60 12.84 -23.94
C ALA A 152 8.73 13.50 -22.86
N SER A 153 8.06 12.69 -22.06
CA SER A 153 7.18 13.12 -20.97
C SER A 153 7.90 13.23 -19.64
N ALA A 154 8.97 12.47 -19.47
CA ALA A 154 9.79 12.47 -18.27
C ALA A 154 11.26 12.19 -18.63
N ILE A 155 12.15 12.66 -17.78
CA ILE A 155 13.58 12.37 -17.84
C ILE A 155 14.00 11.82 -16.49
N TYR A 156 14.67 10.70 -16.53
CA TYR A 156 15.28 10.08 -15.36
C TYR A 156 16.77 10.42 -15.36
N ILE A 157 17.26 10.95 -14.26
CA ILE A 157 18.64 11.35 -14.10
C ILE A 157 19.27 10.44 -13.05
N THR A 158 20.29 9.70 -13.45
CA THR A 158 21.10 8.92 -12.52
C THR A 158 22.24 9.79 -12.01
N VAL A 159 22.36 9.88 -10.70
CA VAL A 159 23.34 10.74 -10.02
C VAL A 159 24.23 9.90 -9.11
N GLN A 160 25.49 10.25 -9.00
CA GLN A 160 26.41 9.65 -8.04
C GLN A 160 25.89 9.86 -6.60
N PRO A 161 25.83 8.80 -5.75
CA PRO A 161 25.27 8.88 -4.39
C PRO A 161 25.86 10.02 -3.56
N GLU A 162 27.16 10.25 -3.69
CA GLU A 162 27.91 11.24 -2.91
C GLU A 162 27.59 12.69 -3.32
N LYS A 163 27.09 12.89 -4.55
CA LYS A 163 26.79 14.21 -5.13
C LYS A 163 25.30 14.50 -5.25
N PHE A 164 24.45 13.58 -4.81
CA PHE A 164 23.01 13.65 -4.95
C PHE A 164 22.43 14.99 -4.47
N GLU A 165 22.73 15.38 -3.22
CA GLU A 165 22.23 16.64 -2.64
C GLU A 165 22.70 17.87 -3.39
N SER A 166 23.94 17.86 -3.92
CA SER A 166 24.49 18.96 -4.70
C SER A 166 23.80 19.10 -6.05
N VAL A 167 23.60 17.99 -6.76
CA VAL A 167 22.90 17.98 -8.07
C VAL A 167 21.43 18.37 -7.87
N LYS A 168 20.77 17.83 -6.83
CA LYS A 168 19.40 18.17 -6.48
C LYS A 168 19.24 19.69 -6.28
N ALA A 169 20.11 20.32 -5.48
CA ALA A 169 20.04 21.76 -5.22
C ALA A 169 20.25 22.59 -6.50
N GLN A 170 21.10 22.13 -7.43
CA GLN A 170 21.30 22.79 -8.71
C GLN A 170 20.08 22.67 -9.62
N ILE A 171 19.43 21.49 -9.66
CA ILE A 171 18.20 21.28 -10.43
C ILE A 171 17.04 22.08 -9.84
N ASP A 172 16.92 22.18 -8.51
CA ASP A 172 15.94 23.03 -7.83
C ASP A 172 16.11 24.52 -8.25
N THR A 173 17.36 24.97 -8.37
CA THR A 173 17.65 26.33 -8.84
C THR A 173 17.24 26.52 -10.30
N LEU A 174 17.52 25.55 -11.16
CA LEU A 174 17.10 25.56 -12.57
C LEU A 174 15.56 25.55 -12.69
N GLN A 175 14.87 24.84 -11.82
CA GLN A 175 13.41 24.83 -11.78
C GLN A 175 12.82 26.18 -11.37
N GLN A 176 13.43 26.88 -10.42
CA GLN A 176 13.01 28.23 -10.02
C GLN A 176 13.16 29.25 -11.14
N GLU A 177 14.20 29.09 -11.96
CA GLU A 177 14.44 29.92 -13.13
C GLU A 177 13.54 29.55 -14.33
N ASN A 178 13.12 28.28 -14.41
CA ASN A 178 12.36 27.74 -15.53
C ASN A 178 11.15 26.92 -15.04
N THR A 179 10.01 27.57 -14.90
CA THR A 179 8.74 26.96 -14.39
C THR A 179 8.08 25.95 -15.34
N ARG A 180 8.71 25.62 -16.47
CA ARG A 180 8.15 24.70 -17.49
C ARG A 180 8.35 23.23 -17.18
N PHE A 181 9.13 22.88 -16.16
CA PHE A 181 9.30 21.49 -15.75
C PHE A 181 9.05 21.34 -14.24
N MET A 182 8.55 20.18 -13.86
CA MET A 182 8.43 19.77 -12.47
C MET A 182 9.49 18.74 -12.16
N PHE A 183 10.23 19.01 -11.11
CA PHE A 183 11.22 18.12 -10.56
C PHE A 183 10.64 17.35 -9.37
N LYS A 184 10.90 16.07 -9.33
CA LYS A 184 10.55 15.22 -8.19
C LYS A 184 11.73 14.31 -7.88
N SER A 185 12.16 14.36 -6.64
CA SER A 185 13.16 13.42 -6.14
C SER A 185 12.45 12.14 -5.68
N TYR A 186 13.00 10.98 -6.03
CA TYR A 186 12.50 9.68 -5.56
C TYR A 186 12.44 9.59 -4.03
N ASP A 187 13.41 10.17 -3.34
CA ASP A 187 13.43 10.26 -1.88
C ASP A 187 12.25 11.06 -1.32
N GLU A 188 11.84 12.14 -1.98
CA GLU A 188 10.68 12.92 -1.59
C GLU A 188 9.37 12.16 -1.81
N GLU A 189 9.23 11.48 -2.96
CA GLU A 189 8.05 10.64 -3.21
C GLU A 189 7.94 9.50 -2.21
N LEU A 190 9.05 8.81 -1.92
CA LEU A 190 9.10 7.82 -0.84
C LEU A 190 8.79 8.44 0.53
N GLY A 191 9.28 9.65 0.80
CA GLY A 191 8.99 10.39 2.02
C GLY A 191 7.50 10.66 2.18
N ILE A 192 6.84 11.16 1.13
CA ILE A 192 5.40 11.42 1.10
C ILE A 192 4.61 10.11 1.27
N ALA A 193 4.97 9.05 0.55
CA ALA A 193 4.32 7.75 0.66
C ALA A 193 4.45 7.18 2.08
N LYS A 194 5.64 7.22 2.70
CA LYS A 194 5.88 6.81 4.08
C LYS A 194 5.08 7.66 5.07
N GLN A 195 4.95 8.97 4.84
CA GLN A 195 4.17 9.87 5.68
C GLN A 195 2.67 9.55 5.60
N LEU A 196 2.14 9.29 4.41
CA LEU A 196 0.75 8.85 4.21
C LEU A 196 0.47 7.54 4.95
N ILE A 197 1.33 6.54 4.79
CA ILE A 197 1.23 5.25 5.49
C ILE A 197 1.23 5.47 7.02
N ARG A 198 2.13 6.29 7.56
CA ARG A 198 2.18 6.61 8.99
C ARG A 198 0.90 7.30 9.46
N THR A 199 0.37 8.24 8.68
CA THR A 199 -0.86 8.95 9.01
C THR A 199 -2.04 7.99 9.11
N ILE A 200 -2.17 7.06 8.15
CA ILE A 200 -3.18 6.00 8.17
C ILE A 200 -2.99 5.10 9.40
N GLN A 201 -1.75 4.68 9.68
CA GLN A 201 -1.43 3.84 10.84
C GLN A 201 -1.83 4.51 12.16
N TYR A 202 -1.48 5.78 12.36
CA TYR A 202 -1.85 6.51 13.59
C TYR A 202 -3.37 6.67 13.72
N THR A 203 -4.08 6.91 12.63
CA THR A 203 -5.54 6.98 12.62
C THR A 203 -6.17 5.65 13.05
N ILE A 204 -5.70 4.55 12.50
CA ILE A 204 -6.16 3.19 12.85
C ILE A 204 -5.84 2.88 14.32
N TYR A 205 -4.62 3.18 14.79
CA TYR A 205 -4.27 2.95 16.20
C TYR A 205 -5.11 3.81 17.14
N GLY A 206 -5.40 5.06 16.80
CA GLY A 206 -6.31 5.91 17.56
C GLY A 206 -7.70 5.28 17.70
N LEU A 207 -8.26 4.78 16.60
CA LEU A 207 -9.54 4.08 16.60
C LEU A 207 -9.51 2.81 17.47
N LEU A 208 -8.45 2.00 17.35
CA LEU A 208 -8.27 0.78 18.15
C LEU A 208 -8.18 1.08 19.65
N ILE A 209 -7.52 2.17 20.04
CA ILE A 209 -7.46 2.60 21.45
C ILE A 209 -8.86 2.94 21.97
N VAL A 210 -9.66 3.69 21.20
CA VAL A 210 -11.03 4.04 21.59
C VAL A 210 -11.89 2.78 21.77
N ILE A 211 -11.84 1.86 20.79
CA ILE A 211 -12.56 0.57 20.88
C ILE A 211 -12.08 -0.25 22.09
N GLY A 212 -10.77 -0.25 22.34
CA GLY A 212 -10.18 -0.91 23.50
C GLY A 212 -10.71 -0.35 24.82
N ILE A 213 -10.78 0.96 24.97
CA ILE A 213 -11.33 1.62 26.17
C ILE A 213 -12.81 1.23 26.38
N ILE A 214 -13.62 1.28 25.31
CA ILE A 214 -15.03 0.86 25.37
C ILE A 214 -15.13 -0.59 25.81
N GLY A 215 -14.32 -1.48 25.25
CA GLY A 215 -14.26 -2.90 25.63
C GLY A 215 -13.89 -3.10 27.10
N TYR A 216 -12.91 -2.36 27.63
CA TYR A 216 -12.54 -2.41 29.04
C TYR A 216 -13.65 -1.92 29.96
N ILE A 217 -14.31 -0.82 29.63
CA ILE A 217 -15.47 -0.31 30.40
C ILE A 217 -16.59 -1.37 30.44
N SER A 218 -16.87 -2.00 29.29
CA SER A 218 -17.87 -3.07 29.19
C SER A 218 -17.50 -4.28 30.05
N LEU A 219 -16.23 -4.72 30.04
CA LEU A 219 -15.75 -5.82 30.89
C LEU A 219 -15.87 -5.50 32.38
N ILE A 220 -15.49 -4.31 32.81
CA ILE A 220 -15.63 -3.86 34.20
C ILE A 220 -17.09 -3.90 34.60
N ASN A 221 -17.97 -3.35 33.79
CA ASN A 221 -19.43 -3.35 34.07
C ASN A 221 -19.99 -4.77 34.18
N THR A 222 -19.62 -5.68 33.27
CA THR A 222 -20.04 -7.09 33.29
C THR A 222 -19.55 -7.80 34.54
N MET A 223 -18.28 -7.59 34.95
CA MET A 223 -17.77 -8.21 36.18
C MET A 223 -18.47 -7.68 37.43
N ILE A 224 -18.71 -6.37 37.54
CA ILE A 224 -19.42 -5.77 38.66
C ILE A 224 -20.83 -6.31 38.72
N THR A 225 -21.57 -6.36 37.60
CA THR A 225 -22.93 -6.88 37.53
C THR A 225 -22.97 -8.36 37.89
N SER A 226 -22.04 -9.20 37.42
CA SER A 226 -21.94 -10.62 37.79
C SER A 226 -21.79 -10.79 39.31
N ILE A 227 -20.95 -9.97 39.93
CA ILE A 227 -20.77 -10.00 41.40
C ILE A 227 -22.02 -9.54 42.14
N LEU A 228 -22.68 -8.47 41.70
CA LEU A 228 -23.91 -7.95 42.34
C LEU A 228 -25.03 -8.94 42.26
N VAL A 229 -25.26 -9.61 41.14
CA VAL A 229 -26.30 -10.65 40.98
C VAL A 229 -26.04 -11.82 41.90
N ARG A 230 -24.78 -12.21 42.14
CA ARG A 230 -24.38 -13.35 43.01
C ARG A 230 -24.03 -12.92 44.43
N LYS A 231 -24.29 -11.64 44.80
CA LYS A 231 -23.90 -11.05 46.09
C LYS A 231 -24.36 -11.91 47.28
N LYS A 232 -25.60 -12.37 47.24
CA LYS A 232 -26.21 -13.20 48.28
C LYS A 232 -25.57 -14.59 48.41
N GLU A 233 -25.28 -15.24 47.29
CA GLU A 233 -24.56 -16.52 47.24
C GLU A 233 -23.16 -16.41 47.83
N LEU A 234 -22.44 -15.36 47.44
CA LEU A 234 -21.09 -15.07 47.93
C LEU A 234 -21.09 -14.77 49.43
N GLY A 235 -22.09 -14.05 49.93
CA GLY A 235 -22.31 -13.80 51.36
C GLY A 235 -22.54 -15.08 52.16
N ILE A 236 -23.37 -16.01 51.65
CA ILE A 236 -23.61 -17.33 52.27
C ILE A 236 -22.34 -18.16 52.33
N LEU A 237 -21.55 -18.19 51.23
CA LEU A 237 -20.27 -18.88 51.20
C LEU A 237 -19.29 -18.37 52.23
N GLN A 238 -19.24 -17.04 52.45
CA GLN A 238 -18.43 -16.43 53.49
C GLN A 238 -18.94 -16.77 54.92
N ALA A 239 -20.25 -16.80 55.09
CA ALA A 239 -20.84 -17.19 56.39
C ALA A 239 -20.56 -18.66 56.76
N ILE A 240 -20.41 -19.56 55.78
CA ILE A 240 -20.06 -20.99 55.97
C ILE A 240 -18.52 -21.16 56.16
N GLY A 241 -17.70 -20.08 56.00
CA GLY A 241 -16.27 -20.09 56.30
C GLY A 241 -15.34 -19.86 55.11
N LEU A 242 -15.89 -19.41 53.96
CA LEU A 242 -15.02 -18.99 52.84
C LEU A 242 -14.24 -17.74 53.24
N SER A 243 -12.90 -17.80 53.17
CA SER A 243 -12.08 -16.66 53.49
C SER A 243 -12.06 -15.60 52.37
N ASP A 244 -11.82 -14.33 52.70
CA ASP A 244 -11.72 -13.25 51.72
C ASP A 244 -10.63 -13.51 50.66
N LYS A 245 -9.57 -14.28 51.03
CA LYS A 245 -8.51 -14.68 50.09
C LYS A 245 -9.06 -15.69 49.06
N GLN A 246 -9.86 -16.63 49.48
CA GLN A 246 -10.48 -17.64 48.59
C GLN A 246 -11.51 -17.00 47.67
N LEU A 247 -12.30 -16.05 48.17
CA LEU A 247 -13.26 -15.29 47.37
C LEU A 247 -12.54 -14.51 46.26
N ARG A 248 -11.46 -13.79 46.60
CA ARG A 248 -10.64 -13.06 45.61
C ARG A 248 -10.04 -13.97 44.56
N GLN A 249 -9.53 -15.15 44.97
CA GLN A 249 -8.96 -16.11 44.03
C GLN A 249 -10.04 -16.68 43.09
N MET A 250 -11.25 -16.88 43.55
CA MET A 250 -12.37 -17.34 42.74
C MET A 250 -12.72 -16.31 41.66
N ILE A 251 -12.88 -15.05 42.03
CA ILE A 251 -13.20 -13.95 41.10
C ILE A 251 -12.04 -13.74 40.12
N HIS A 252 -10.79 -13.83 40.58
CA HIS A 252 -9.61 -13.72 39.72
C HIS A 252 -9.57 -14.85 38.66
N ARG A 253 -9.84 -16.09 39.07
CA ARG A 253 -9.88 -17.22 38.12
C ARG A 253 -11.00 -17.09 37.11
N GLU A 254 -12.18 -16.58 37.52
CA GLU A 254 -13.28 -16.30 36.62
C GLU A 254 -12.89 -15.24 35.58
N GLY A 255 -12.26 -14.13 36.01
CA GLY A 255 -11.78 -13.11 35.13
C GLY A 255 -10.70 -13.61 34.14
N LEU A 256 -9.77 -14.46 34.61
CA LEU A 256 -8.78 -15.11 33.74
C LEU A 256 -9.44 -16.00 32.69
N PHE A 257 -10.44 -16.78 33.08
CA PHE A 257 -11.16 -17.67 32.16
C PHE A 257 -11.82 -16.87 31.02
N PHE A 258 -12.48 -15.75 31.34
CA PHE A 258 -13.06 -14.86 30.34
C PHE A 258 -11.97 -14.25 29.43
N THR A 259 -10.86 -13.82 30.00
CA THR A 259 -9.75 -13.22 29.24
C THR A 259 -9.12 -14.23 28.29
N PHE A 260 -8.83 -15.44 28.77
CA PHE A 260 -8.29 -16.51 27.90
C PHE A 260 -9.27 -16.91 26.80
N GLY A 261 -10.56 -17.04 27.11
CA GLY A 261 -11.58 -17.33 26.13
C GLY A 261 -11.68 -16.24 25.05
N THR A 262 -11.68 -14.98 25.47
CA THR A 262 -11.72 -13.84 24.54
C THR A 262 -10.47 -13.77 23.68
N LEU A 263 -9.27 -13.96 24.25
CA LEU A 263 -8.03 -13.99 23.50
C LEU A 263 -7.99 -15.14 22.49
N ALA A 264 -8.39 -16.34 22.91
CA ALA A 264 -8.43 -17.50 22.02
C ALA A 264 -9.36 -17.27 20.81
N LEU A 265 -10.57 -16.78 21.06
CA LEU A 265 -11.52 -16.45 20.00
C LEU A 265 -11.02 -15.31 19.11
N SER A 266 -10.51 -14.24 19.71
CA SER A 266 -10.00 -13.08 18.98
C SER A 266 -8.81 -13.44 18.09
N LEU A 267 -7.84 -14.21 18.61
CA LEU A 267 -6.67 -14.65 17.84
C LEU A 267 -7.07 -15.64 16.74
N THR A 268 -8.03 -16.53 16.98
CA THR A 268 -8.44 -17.51 15.96
C THR A 268 -9.24 -16.86 14.85
N ILE A 269 -10.33 -16.15 15.23
CA ILE A 269 -11.23 -15.53 14.26
C ILE A 269 -10.56 -14.32 13.59
N GLY A 270 -9.89 -13.47 14.38
CA GLY A 270 -9.23 -12.26 13.87
C GLY A 270 -8.14 -12.59 12.88
N ASN A 271 -7.27 -13.55 13.18
CA ASN A 271 -6.22 -13.98 12.25
C ASN A 271 -6.80 -14.70 11.03
N GLY A 272 -7.85 -15.51 11.21
CA GLY A 272 -8.52 -16.17 10.08
C GLY A 272 -9.13 -15.16 9.11
N LEU A 273 -9.85 -14.15 9.62
CA LEU A 273 -10.41 -13.08 8.80
C LEU A 273 -9.31 -12.23 8.14
N GLY A 274 -8.26 -11.89 8.89
CA GLY A 274 -7.11 -11.14 8.35
C GLY A 274 -6.43 -11.87 7.20
N TYR A 275 -6.19 -13.16 7.36
CA TYR A 275 -5.64 -13.99 6.29
C TYR A 275 -6.56 -14.04 5.05
N LEU A 276 -7.87 -14.24 5.25
CA LEU A 276 -8.83 -14.26 4.15
C LEU A 276 -8.89 -12.93 3.41
N LEU A 277 -8.91 -11.80 4.12
CA LEU A 277 -8.92 -10.47 3.50
C LEU A 277 -7.66 -10.22 2.67
N VAL A 278 -6.48 -10.52 3.22
CA VAL A 278 -5.22 -10.35 2.46
C VAL A 278 -5.18 -11.28 1.25
N ARG A 279 -5.67 -12.52 1.38
CA ARG A 279 -5.75 -13.45 0.26
C ARG A 279 -6.69 -12.95 -0.85
N ILE A 280 -7.82 -12.32 -0.49
CA ILE A 280 -8.71 -11.68 -1.47
C ILE A 280 -7.98 -10.53 -2.16
N ILE A 281 -7.30 -9.66 -1.41
CA ILE A 281 -6.53 -8.53 -1.95
C ILE A 281 -5.43 -9.02 -2.92
N ILE A 282 -4.70 -10.08 -2.56
CA ILE A 282 -3.70 -10.69 -3.43
C ILE A 282 -4.33 -11.26 -4.69
N ASN A 283 -5.45 -11.98 -4.57
CA ASN A 283 -6.12 -12.59 -5.72
C ASN A 283 -6.77 -11.56 -6.65
N THR A 284 -7.28 -10.46 -6.10
CA THR A 284 -7.89 -9.37 -6.89
C THR A 284 -6.85 -8.37 -7.39
N GLN A 285 -5.59 -8.48 -6.97
CA GLN A 285 -4.47 -7.60 -7.36
C GLN A 285 -4.73 -6.10 -7.18
N ILE A 286 -5.72 -5.73 -6.36
CA ILE A 286 -6.06 -4.32 -6.05
C ILE A 286 -4.87 -3.56 -5.44
N LEU A 287 -3.98 -4.28 -4.74
CA LEU A 287 -2.76 -3.72 -4.16
C LEU A 287 -1.59 -4.64 -4.54
N THR A 288 -0.42 -4.06 -4.72
CA THR A 288 0.84 -4.73 -5.03
C THR A 288 1.39 -5.52 -3.83
N ILE A 289 0.54 -6.33 -3.17
CA ILE A 289 0.92 -7.19 -2.05
C ILE A 289 1.14 -8.59 -2.61
N SER A 290 2.38 -9.07 -2.56
CA SER A 290 2.76 -10.38 -3.09
C SER A 290 2.64 -11.51 -2.05
N GLN A 291 2.77 -11.21 -0.75
CA GLN A 291 2.80 -12.20 0.31
C GLN A 291 2.09 -11.72 1.58
N TYR A 292 1.49 -12.66 2.30
CA TYR A 292 0.95 -12.41 3.64
C TYR A 292 2.04 -12.50 4.68
N GLU A 293 2.36 -11.39 5.33
CA GLU A 293 3.22 -11.36 6.50
C GLU A 293 2.40 -11.30 7.79
N TYR A 294 2.59 -12.29 8.66
CA TYR A 294 1.88 -12.31 9.93
C TYR A 294 2.40 -11.19 10.87
N PRO A 295 1.53 -10.31 11.41
CA PRO A 295 1.93 -9.18 12.24
C PRO A 295 2.25 -9.62 13.68
N ILE A 296 3.38 -10.33 13.88
CA ILE A 296 3.77 -10.91 15.18
C ILE A 296 3.90 -9.82 16.25
N THR A 297 4.59 -8.72 15.96
CA THR A 297 4.84 -7.65 16.92
C THR A 297 3.54 -7.01 17.41
N GLN A 298 2.62 -6.69 16.50
CA GLN A 298 1.32 -6.09 16.83
C GLN A 298 0.46 -7.05 17.66
N THR A 299 0.49 -8.33 17.31
CA THR A 299 -0.22 -9.40 18.06
C THR A 299 0.32 -9.53 19.48
N LEU A 300 1.65 -9.52 19.67
CA LEU A 300 2.26 -9.57 21.00
C LEU A 300 1.91 -8.34 21.84
N VAL A 301 1.96 -7.15 21.26
CA VAL A 301 1.57 -5.90 21.94
C VAL A 301 0.10 -5.97 22.39
N LEU A 302 -0.79 -6.48 21.56
CA LEU A 302 -2.20 -6.66 21.89
C LEU A 302 -2.38 -7.64 23.06
N ILE A 303 -1.72 -8.80 23.03
CA ILE A 303 -1.78 -9.79 24.13
C ILE A 303 -1.31 -9.15 25.45
N VAL A 304 -0.17 -8.46 25.43
CA VAL A 304 0.38 -7.77 26.60
C VAL A 304 -0.61 -6.71 27.12
N ALA A 305 -1.18 -5.90 26.25
CA ALA A 305 -2.16 -4.89 26.63
C ALA A 305 -3.42 -5.50 27.28
N VAL A 306 -3.94 -6.61 26.73
CA VAL A 306 -5.09 -7.33 27.31
C VAL A 306 -4.74 -7.91 28.69
N VAL A 307 -3.56 -8.50 28.88
CA VAL A 307 -3.10 -9.05 30.16
C VAL A 307 -2.96 -7.94 31.22
N ILE A 308 -2.35 -6.81 30.86
CA ILE A 308 -2.21 -5.65 31.75
C ILE A 308 -3.61 -5.12 32.16
N GLY A 309 -4.50 -4.99 31.18
CA GLY A 309 -5.88 -4.57 31.43
C GLY A 309 -6.62 -5.52 32.35
N GLN A 310 -6.46 -6.83 32.21
CA GLN A 310 -7.05 -7.83 33.09
C GLN A 310 -6.53 -7.67 34.54
N ILE A 311 -5.25 -7.43 34.74
CA ILE A 311 -4.68 -7.17 36.05
C ILE A 311 -5.31 -5.91 36.66
N ALA A 312 -5.42 -4.83 35.88
CA ALA A 312 -6.04 -3.59 36.32
C ALA A 312 -7.51 -3.78 36.73
N ILE A 313 -8.30 -4.52 35.94
CA ILE A 313 -9.69 -4.87 36.24
C ILE A 313 -9.76 -5.65 37.55
N THR A 314 -8.93 -6.67 37.70
CA THR A 314 -8.89 -7.49 38.91
C THR A 314 -8.60 -6.65 40.16
N VAL A 315 -7.63 -5.75 40.11
CA VAL A 315 -7.31 -4.82 41.20
C VAL A 315 -8.48 -3.88 41.52
N PHE A 316 -9.12 -3.34 40.49
CA PHE A 316 -10.28 -2.46 40.65
C PHE A 316 -11.47 -3.18 41.31
N VAL A 317 -11.83 -4.35 40.81
CA VAL A 317 -12.91 -5.16 41.34
C VAL A 317 -12.63 -5.58 42.79
N ASN A 318 -11.42 -6.00 43.12
CA ASN A 318 -11.03 -6.33 44.48
C ASN A 318 -11.18 -5.12 45.42
N ARG A 319 -10.82 -3.91 45.01
CA ARG A 319 -11.00 -2.68 45.81
C ARG A 319 -12.47 -2.35 45.99
N TYR A 320 -13.31 -2.59 44.97
CA TYR A 320 -14.74 -2.36 45.02
C TYR A 320 -15.42 -3.28 46.03
N ILE A 321 -15.08 -4.57 46.01
CA ILE A 321 -15.61 -5.56 46.95
C ILE A 321 -15.22 -5.26 48.41
N HIS A 322 -13.99 -4.84 48.66
CA HIS A 322 -13.52 -4.50 50.02
C HIS A 322 -14.22 -3.29 50.64
N LYS A 323 -14.79 -2.39 49.86
CA LYS A 323 -15.55 -1.25 50.40
C LYS A 323 -16.94 -1.61 50.91
N GLN A 324 -17.47 -2.79 50.61
CA GLN A 324 -18.79 -3.24 51.11
C GLN A 324 -18.57 -4.13 52.34
N SER A 325 -19.18 -3.78 53.49
CA SER A 325 -19.13 -4.57 54.71
C SER A 325 -19.95 -5.89 54.57
N LEU A 326 -19.54 -6.92 55.32
CA LEU A 326 -20.19 -8.24 55.30
C LEU A 326 -21.71 -8.13 55.67
N VAL A 327 -22.04 -7.22 56.58
CA VAL A 327 -23.40 -6.95 57.01
C VAL A 327 -24.26 -6.33 55.91
N GLU A 328 -23.69 -5.47 55.11
CA GLU A 328 -24.35 -4.81 53.98
C GLU A 328 -24.59 -5.76 52.79
N ARG A 329 -23.77 -6.82 52.69
CA ARG A 329 -23.93 -7.88 51.67
C ARG A 329 -25.05 -8.86 52.00
N MET A 330 -25.39 -9.02 53.28
CA MET A 330 -26.44 -9.96 53.73
C MET A 330 -27.82 -9.28 53.91
N ARG A 331 -27.88 -7.94 53.97
CA ARG A 331 -29.12 -7.20 54.26
C ARG A 331 -30.02 -6.97 53.05
N ASP A 332 -29.46 -6.93 51.84
CA ASP A 332 -30.16 -6.81 50.54
C ASP A 332 -30.23 -8.18 49.85
#